data_316fb406511f29255d1b03c529977102
#
_entry.id   316fb406511f29255d1b03c529977102
#
_cell.length_a   1.000
_cell.length_b   1.000
_cell.length_c   1.000
_cell.angle_alpha   90.00
_cell.angle_beta   90.00
_cell.angle_gamma   90.00
#
_symmetry.space_group_name_H-M   'P 1'
#
loop_
_entity.id
_entity.type
_entity.pdbx_description
1 polymer ?
#
loop_
_entity_poly.entity_id
_entity_poly.type
_entity_poly.pdbx_seq_one_letter_code
_entity_poly.pdbx_strand_id
1 'polypeptide(L)'
;MFLEALEKILSTHAGSDAIRRLDAGGPAGAVWRPIEEAGFLALMLPQEQGGAELTLPELFPILECLGRHAMPLPVAQSIAAHGLVGTRATLPAGLLTIATRLQRLPGGGLRCPHTPCGAVADHVLVADGDSLLLLPGATATRETVGDPRSLVAHLAWAQPAPALELPTGGRHLEPLAAALMAAMLSGAMQRTFDMALDQCNNRIQFGKSIGKFQALQQQLSVMAEQVLAATIAAEAACRAPGVVPSVVAAAVAKSRASEAAAVVAAIAHAVHGAIGMTEEFDLGLLTRRLHDWRLAYGAEHHWNRVIGEQLLASRETLADFVRAV
;
A
#
# COMPACT_ATOMS: atom_id res chain seq x y z
N MET A 1 -4.40 -21.38 -0.29
CA MET A 1 -5.85 -21.26 0.03
C MET A 1 -6.30 -19.80 0.11
N PHE A 2 -5.87 -18.97 1.07
CA PHE A 2 -6.31 -17.55 1.14
C PHE A 2 -5.97 -16.72 -0.09
N LEU A 3 -4.77 -16.85 -0.63
CA LEU A 3 -4.36 -16.13 -1.85
C LEU A 3 -5.26 -16.45 -3.04
N GLU A 4 -5.53 -17.71 -3.30
CA GLU A 4 -6.41 -18.16 -4.40
C GLU A 4 -7.85 -17.66 -4.21
N ALA A 5 -8.34 -17.67 -2.97
CA ALA A 5 -9.67 -17.16 -2.65
C ALA A 5 -9.75 -15.64 -2.88
N LEU A 6 -8.74 -14.88 -2.46
CA LEU A 6 -8.66 -13.44 -2.71
C LEU A 6 -8.56 -13.15 -4.22
N GLU A 7 -7.69 -13.85 -4.95
CA GLU A 7 -7.54 -13.71 -6.40
C GLU A 7 -8.88 -13.90 -7.12
N LYS A 8 -9.65 -14.93 -6.73
CA LYS A 8 -10.98 -15.18 -7.27
C LYS A 8 -11.96 -14.05 -6.98
N ILE A 9 -11.97 -13.53 -5.75
CA ILE A 9 -12.82 -12.40 -5.36
C ILE A 9 -12.45 -11.16 -6.17
N LEU A 10 -11.15 -10.83 -6.23
CA LEU A 10 -10.68 -9.65 -6.93
C LEU A 10 -10.90 -9.74 -8.44
N SER A 11 -10.66 -10.90 -9.06
CA SER A 11 -10.94 -11.13 -10.48
C SER A 11 -12.42 -10.97 -10.81
N THR A 12 -13.31 -11.32 -9.88
CA THR A 12 -14.76 -11.23 -10.08
C THR A 12 -15.31 -9.83 -9.82
N HIS A 13 -14.85 -9.17 -8.75
CA HIS A 13 -15.47 -7.94 -8.23
C HIS A 13 -14.62 -6.68 -8.39
N ALA A 14 -13.30 -6.82 -8.58
CA ALA A 14 -12.33 -5.74 -8.69
C ALA A 14 -11.59 -5.73 -10.03
N GLY A 15 -12.25 -6.14 -11.12
CA GLY A 15 -11.71 -5.98 -12.47
C GLY A 15 -11.53 -4.50 -12.85
N SER A 16 -10.79 -4.25 -13.93
CA SER A 16 -10.40 -2.89 -14.35
C SER A 16 -11.56 -1.89 -14.41
N ASP A 17 -12.73 -2.32 -14.90
CA ASP A 17 -13.91 -1.44 -14.95
C ASP A 17 -14.48 -1.11 -13.57
N ALA A 18 -14.39 -2.04 -12.62
CA ALA A 18 -14.80 -1.76 -11.24
C ALA A 18 -13.84 -0.76 -10.58
N ILE A 19 -12.54 -0.91 -10.81
CA ILE A 19 -11.53 0.04 -10.32
C ILE A 19 -11.72 1.42 -10.94
N ARG A 20 -11.98 1.51 -12.28
CA ARG A 20 -12.28 2.79 -12.94
C ARG A 20 -13.52 3.48 -12.34
N ARG A 21 -14.57 2.70 -12.04
CA ARG A 21 -15.77 3.26 -11.37
C ARG A 21 -15.46 3.78 -9.98
N LEU A 22 -14.64 3.09 -9.20
CA LEU A 22 -14.18 3.57 -7.88
C LEU A 22 -13.36 4.85 -8.01
N ASP A 23 -12.44 4.89 -8.95
CA ASP A 23 -11.62 6.08 -9.24
C ASP A 23 -12.48 7.28 -9.66
N ALA A 24 -13.61 7.04 -10.31
CA ALA A 24 -14.59 8.07 -10.68
C ALA A 24 -15.53 8.47 -9.51
N GLY A 25 -15.27 8.01 -8.28
CA GLY A 25 -16.10 8.31 -7.11
C GLY A 25 -17.32 7.41 -6.94
N GLY A 26 -17.37 6.28 -7.64
CA GLY A 26 -18.43 5.28 -7.49
C GLY A 26 -18.41 4.60 -6.12
N PRO A 27 -19.51 3.92 -5.72
CA PRO A 27 -19.65 3.31 -4.40
C PRO A 27 -18.68 2.15 -4.19
N ALA A 28 -17.97 2.15 -3.06
CA ALA A 28 -16.98 1.13 -2.70
C ALA A 28 -17.60 -0.26 -2.41
N GLY A 29 -18.88 -0.31 -2.02
CA GLY A 29 -19.52 -1.51 -1.49
C GLY A 29 -19.49 -2.73 -2.41
N ALA A 30 -19.55 -2.54 -3.73
CA ALA A 30 -19.53 -3.66 -4.68
C ALA A 30 -18.19 -4.42 -4.69
N VAL A 31 -17.08 -3.74 -4.38
CA VAL A 31 -15.74 -4.33 -4.28
C VAL A 31 -15.42 -4.71 -2.83
N TRP A 32 -15.84 -3.90 -1.86
CA TRP A 32 -15.51 -4.07 -0.45
C TRP A 32 -16.22 -5.26 0.20
N ARG A 33 -17.56 -5.33 0.05
CA ARG A 33 -18.38 -6.35 0.74
C ARG A 33 -17.93 -7.79 0.48
N PRO A 34 -17.62 -8.22 -0.75
CA PRO A 34 -17.15 -9.60 -0.97
C PRO A 34 -15.86 -9.93 -0.22
N ILE A 35 -14.98 -8.95 0.01
CA ILE A 35 -13.73 -9.13 0.76
C ILE A 35 -14.04 -9.22 2.26
N GLU A 36 -14.90 -8.34 2.76
CA GLU A 36 -15.32 -8.28 4.16
C GLU A 36 -16.12 -9.54 4.57
N GLU A 37 -17.13 -9.91 3.78
CA GLU A 37 -17.97 -11.09 3.99
C GLU A 37 -17.19 -12.42 3.93
N ALA A 38 -16.13 -12.46 3.14
CA ALA A 38 -15.22 -13.60 3.09
C ALA A 38 -14.22 -13.67 4.26
N GLY A 39 -14.28 -12.71 5.22
CA GLY A 39 -13.49 -12.72 6.44
C GLY A 39 -12.05 -12.24 6.28
N PHE A 40 -11.67 -11.63 5.14
CA PHE A 40 -10.29 -11.22 4.90
C PHE A 40 -9.78 -10.17 5.89
N LEU A 41 -10.66 -9.34 6.44
CA LEU A 41 -10.25 -8.31 7.41
C LEU A 41 -9.75 -8.92 8.74
N ALA A 42 -10.17 -10.14 9.06
CA ALA A 42 -9.82 -10.85 10.28
C ALA A 42 -8.58 -11.76 10.15
N LEU A 43 -7.90 -11.81 9.00
CA LEU A 43 -6.83 -12.79 8.74
C LEU A 43 -5.74 -12.83 9.82
N MET A 44 -5.40 -11.70 10.43
CA MET A 44 -4.37 -11.60 11.48
C MET A 44 -4.93 -11.78 12.90
N LEU A 45 -6.25 -11.91 13.07
CA LEU A 45 -6.85 -12.16 14.38
C LEU A 45 -6.72 -13.63 14.78
N PRO A 46 -6.78 -13.95 16.11
CA PRO A 46 -6.85 -15.31 16.59
C PRO A 46 -8.07 -16.08 16.07
N GLN A 47 -7.95 -17.40 15.97
CA GLN A 47 -9.05 -18.28 15.51
C GLN A 47 -10.30 -18.16 16.39
N GLU A 48 -10.12 -17.93 17.69
CA GLU A 48 -11.22 -17.69 18.65
C GLU A 48 -12.07 -16.45 18.32
N GLN A 49 -11.50 -15.51 17.55
CA GLN A 49 -12.16 -14.30 17.05
C GLN A 49 -12.54 -14.42 15.56
N GLY A 50 -12.55 -15.62 15.00
CA GLY A 50 -12.85 -15.86 13.60
C GLY A 50 -11.74 -15.51 12.63
N GLY A 51 -10.50 -15.31 13.13
CA GLY A 51 -9.33 -15.04 12.32
C GLY A 51 -8.58 -16.29 11.85
N ALA A 52 -7.47 -16.08 11.17
CA ALA A 52 -6.59 -17.15 10.67
C ALA A 52 -5.18 -17.09 11.27
N GLU A 53 -4.92 -16.19 12.21
CA GLU A 53 -3.63 -15.98 12.90
C GLU A 53 -2.45 -15.74 11.95
N LEU A 54 -2.71 -15.18 10.76
CA LEU A 54 -1.65 -14.94 9.80
C LEU A 54 -0.63 -13.94 10.37
N THR A 55 0.62 -14.29 10.19
CA THR A 55 1.76 -13.41 10.45
C THR A 55 1.98 -12.45 9.27
N LEU A 56 2.81 -11.41 9.43
CA LEU A 56 3.17 -10.53 8.33
C LEU A 56 3.81 -11.24 7.14
N PRO A 57 4.72 -12.23 7.32
CA PRO A 57 5.25 -13.01 6.19
C PRO A 57 4.16 -13.74 5.39
N GLU A 58 3.17 -14.31 6.08
CA GLU A 58 2.05 -15.01 5.44
C GLU A 58 1.04 -14.05 4.79
N LEU A 59 0.99 -12.81 5.26
CA LEU A 59 0.18 -11.75 4.67
C LEU A 59 0.81 -11.17 3.40
N PHE A 60 2.13 -11.21 3.25
CA PHE A 60 2.86 -10.59 2.14
C PHE A 60 2.30 -10.95 0.75
N PRO A 61 2.04 -12.22 0.39
CA PRO A 61 1.45 -12.57 -0.91
C PRO A 61 0.05 -11.99 -1.13
N ILE A 62 -0.72 -11.79 -0.04
CA ILE A 62 -2.05 -11.15 -0.08
C ILE A 62 -1.91 -9.67 -0.41
N LEU A 63 -0.93 -8.99 0.19
CA LEU A 63 -0.62 -7.57 -0.10
C LEU A 63 -0.17 -7.37 -1.55
N GLU A 64 0.69 -8.25 -2.07
CA GLU A 64 1.08 -8.23 -3.48
C GLU A 64 -0.11 -8.45 -4.41
N CYS A 65 -1.00 -9.38 -4.09
CA CYS A 65 -2.22 -9.62 -4.84
C CYS A 65 -3.09 -8.36 -4.92
N LEU A 66 -3.30 -7.66 -3.80
CA LEU A 66 -3.98 -6.36 -3.79
C LEU A 66 -3.30 -5.34 -4.69
N GLY A 67 -1.96 -5.30 -4.69
CA GLY A 67 -1.15 -4.46 -5.56
C GLY A 67 -1.35 -4.79 -7.04
N ARG A 68 -1.28 -6.06 -7.40
CA ARG A 68 -1.49 -6.56 -8.78
C ARG A 68 -2.86 -6.17 -9.35
N HIS A 69 -3.88 -6.08 -8.50
CA HIS A 69 -5.23 -5.64 -8.86
C HIS A 69 -5.45 -4.12 -8.74
N ALA A 70 -4.39 -3.33 -8.50
CA ALA A 70 -4.47 -1.86 -8.33
C ALA A 70 -5.54 -1.44 -7.30
N MET A 71 -5.74 -2.22 -6.21
CA MET A 71 -6.81 -2.06 -5.23
C MET A 71 -6.77 -0.68 -4.55
N PRO A 72 -7.74 0.21 -4.79
CA PRO A 72 -7.73 1.56 -4.24
C PRO A 72 -8.24 1.65 -2.80
N LEU A 73 -8.97 0.62 -2.35
CA LEU A 73 -9.61 0.61 -1.02
C LEU A 73 -8.63 0.15 0.07
N PRO A 74 -8.84 0.54 1.33
CA PRO A 74 -7.90 0.31 2.43
C PRO A 74 -7.93 -1.13 2.98
N VAL A 75 -7.93 -2.15 2.11
CA VAL A 75 -8.00 -3.56 2.53
C VAL A 75 -6.77 -3.94 3.37
N ALA A 76 -5.57 -3.62 2.88
CA ALA A 76 -4.32 -3.88 3.59
C ALA A 76 -4.28 -3.19 4.96
N GLN A 77 -4.68 -1.92 5.01
CA GLN A 77 -4.74 -1.13 6.24
C GLN A 77 -5.74 -1.71 7.24
N SER A 78 -6.93 -2.13 6.76
CA SER A 78 -7.94 -2.75 7.62
C SER A 78 -7.45 -4.07 8.21
N ILE A 79 -6.87 -4.97 7.41
CA ILE A 79 -6.29 -6.24 7.90
C ILE A 79 -5.23 -5.96 8.98
N ALA A 80 -4.29 -5.06 8.70
CA ALA A 80 -3.21 -4.74 9.62
C ALA A 80 -3.70 -4.04 10.90
N ALA A 81 -4.73 -3.18 10.80
CA ALA A 81 -5.33 -2.54 11.97
C ALA A 81 -5.99 -3.57 12.90
N HIS A 82 -6.71 -4.56 12.34
CA HIS A 82 -7.25 -5.67 13.14
C HIS A 82 -6.13 -6.46 13.83
N GLY A 83 -5.06 -6.82 13.13
CA GLY A 83 -3.90 -7.49 13.72
C GLY A 83 -3.19 -6.65 14.77
N LEU A 84 -3.06 -5.35 14.56
CA LEU A 84 -2.41 -4.43 15.50
C LEU A 84 -3.22 -4.26 16.79
N VAL A 85 -4.53 -4.09 16.69
CA VAL A 85 -5.45 -3.99 17.84
C VAL A 85 -5.58 -5.35 18.51
N GLY A 86 -5.68 -6.42 17.72
CA GLY A 86 -5.76 -7.80 18.19
C GLY A 86 -6.95 -8.02 19.14
N THR A 87 -6.68 -8.72 20.25
CA THR A 87 -7.71 -9.04 21.28
C THR A 87 -8.05 -7.89 22.20
N ARG A 88 -7.37 -6.73 22.09
CA ARG A 88 -7.54 -5.59 23.02
C ARG A 88 -8.89 -4.89 22.86
N ALA A 89 -9.44 -4.90 21.64
CA ALA A 89 -10.76 -4.35 21.34
C ALA A 89 -11.29 -4.88 20.01
N THR A 90 -12.60 -4.80 19.82
CA THR A 90 -13.25 -5.09 18.54
C THR A 90 -13.31 -3.79 17.71
N LEU A 91 -12.79 -3.84 16.49
CA LEU A 91 -12.91 -2.73 15.54
C LEU A 91 -14.29 -2.78 14.87
N PRO A 92 -14.89 -1.60 14.59
CA PRO A 92 -16.15 -1.54 13.85
C PRO A 92 -15.97 -2.01 12.41
N ALA A 93 -17.06 -2.46 11.78
CA ALA A 93 -17.11 -2.77 10.36
C ALA A 93 -16.93 -1.53 9.49
N GLY A 94 -16.56 -1.72 8.23
CA GLY A 94 -16.39 -0.66 7.24
C GLY A 94 -14.94 -0.43 6.84
N LEU A 95 -14.74 0.59 5.98
CA LEU A 95 -13.44 0.95 5.42
C LEU A 95 -12.57 1.62 6.49
N LEU A 96 -11.56 0.94 6.97
CA LEU A 96 -10.63 1.46 7.96
C LEU A 96 -9.28 1.76 7.31
N THR A 97 -8.82 3.00 7.42
CA THR A 97 -7.48 3.41 6.97
C THR A 97 -6.58 3.76 8.15
N ILE A 98 -5.27 3.87 7.87
CA ILE A 98 -4.24 4.27 8.82
C ILE A 98 -3.76 5.68 8.43
N ALA A 99 -3.68 6.57 9.43
CA ALA A 99 -2.98 7.85 9.30
C ALA A 99 -1.69 7.79 10.15
N THR A 100 -0.57 8.22 9.55
CA THR A 100 0.73 8.24 10.23
C THR A 100 1.13 9.61 10.76
N ARG A 101 0.30 10.63 10.48
CA ARG A 101 0.53 12.00 10.94
C ARG A 101 -0.74 12.53 11.60
N LEU A 102 -0.56 13.08 12.78
CA LEU A 102 -1.60 13.78 13.53
C LEU A 102 -1.13 15.18 13.89
N GLN A 103 -1.97 16.16 13.68
CA GLN A 103 -1.78 17.56 14.07
C GLN A 103 -2.90 17.97 15.00
N ARG A 104 -2.55 18.59 16.14
CA ARG A 104 -3.51 19.21 17.03
C ARG A 104 -3.81 20.62 16.53
N LEU A 105 -5.11 20.93 16.39
CA LEU A 105 -5.58 22.24 15.97
C LEU A 105 -5.89 23.13 17.19
N PRO A 106 -5.88 24.46 17.02
CA PRO A 106 -6.40 25.37 18.05
C PRO A 106 -7.83 25.00 18.43
N GLY A 107 -8.16 25.06 19.72
CA GLY A 107 -9.48 24.67 20.22
C GLY A 107 -9.69 23.17 20.45
N GLY A 108 -8.62 22.35 20.37
CA GLY A 108 -8.67 20.92 20.69
C GLY A 108 -9.04 20.03 19.52
N GLY A 109 -9.20 20.59 18.32
CA GLY A 109 -9.44 19.80 17.11
C GLY A 109 -8.21 18.96 16.70
N LEU A 110 -8.46 17.96 15.85
CA LEU A 110 -7.43 17.08 15.29
C LEU A 110 -7.42 17.16 13.75
N ARG A 111 -6.26 17.00 13.13
CA ARG A 111 -6.10 16.89 11.69
C ARG A 111 -5.15 15.76 11.33
N CYS A 112 -5.56 14.90 10.39
CA CYS A 112 -4.71 13.89 9.74
C CYS A 112 -4.46 14.34 8.29
N PRO A 113 -3.29 14.92 7.98
CA PRO A 113 -2.98 15.37 6.63
C PRO A 113 -2.58 14.20 5.73
N HIS A 114 -2.90 14.28 4.43
CA HIS A 114 -2.49 13.33 3.39
C HIS A 114 -2.79 11.87 3.76
N THR A 115 -3.99 11.62 4.28
CA THR A 115 -4.40 10.26 4.69
C THR A 115 -4.77 9.44 3.46
N PRO A 116 -4.05 8.34 3.15
CA PRO A 116 -4.42 7.45 2.07
C PRO A 116 -5.81 6.86 2.31
N CYS A 117 -6.61 6.74 1.26
CA CYS A 117 -8.03 6.32 1.32
C CYS A 117 -8.92 7.20 2.21
N GLY A 118 -8.43 8.35 2.69
CA GLY A 118 -9.16 9.25 3.59
C GLY A 118 -10.47 9.78 3.00
N ALA A 119 -10.56 9.87 1.67
CA ALA A 119 -11.77 10.30 0.99
C ALA A 119 -12.96 9.35 1.20
N VAL A 120 -12.70 8.05 1.42
CA VAL A 120 -13.74 7.00 1.50
C VAL A 120 -13.77 6.26 2.85
N ALA A 121 -12.80 6.49 3.73
CA ALA A 121 -12.68 5.75 4.98
C ALA A 121 -13.83 6.04 5.95
N ASP A 122 -14.42 4.98 6.52
CA ASP A 122 -15.39 5.07 7.61
C ASP A 122 -14.69 5.32 8.94
N HIS A 123 -13.46 4.80 9.10
CA HIS A 123 -12.66 4.94 10.31
C HIS A 123 -11.20 5.21 9.98
N VAL A 124 -10.53 5.96 10.85
CA VAL A 124 -9.11 6.29 10.74
C VAL A 124 -8.40 5.91 12.01
N LEU A 125 -7.46 4.98 11.92
CA LEU A 125 -6.56 4.63 13.01
C LEU A 125 -5.35 5.55 12.96
N VAL A 126 -5.05 6.23 14.07
CA VAL A 126 -3.91 7.16 14.17
C VAL A 126 -3.28 7.09 15.56
N ALA A 127 -1.98 7.33 15.63
CA ALA A 127 -1.27 7.46 16.91
C ALA A 127 -1.29 8.92 17.40
N ASP A 128 -1.52 9.09 18.71
CA ASP A 128 -1.42 10.36 19.43
C ASP A 128 -0.59 10.14 20.71
N GLY A 129 0.69 10.41 20.65
CA GLY A 129 1.62 10.06 21.72
C GLY A 129 1.63 8.55 21.98
N ASP A 130 1.33 8.17 23.20
CA ASP A 130 1.26 6.76 23.62
C ASP A 130 -0.10 6.10 23.41
N SER A 131 -1.05 6.80 22.77
CA SER A 131 -2.39 6.30 22.46
C SER A 131 -2.57 6.01 20.97
N LEU A 132 -3.34 4.96 20.67
CA LEU A 132 -3.95 4.71 19.37
C LEU A 132 -5.40 5.20 19.43
N LEU A 133 -5.76 6.11 18.55
CA LEU A 133 -7.11 6.63 18.41
C LEU A 133 -7.77 6.07 17.18
N LEU A 134 -9.00 5.58 17.28
CA LEU A 134 -9.86 5.29 16.15
C LEU A 134 -10.86 6.42 15.98
N LEU A 135 -10.65 7.24 14.97
CA LEU A 135 -11.48 8.41 14.70
C LEU A 135 -12.56 8.09 13.66
N PRO A 136 -13.84 8.46 13.90
CA PRO A 136 -14.92 8.21 12.95
C PRO A 136 -14.82 9.13 11.74
N GLY A 137 -14.84 8.57 10.53
CA GLY A 137 -14.80 9.33 9.28
C GLY A 137 -16.06 10.16 9.02
N ALA A 138 -17.21 9.74 9.58
CA ALA A 138 -18.49 10.42 9.42
C ALA A 138 -18.52 11.85 9.99
N THR A 139 -17.71 12.12 11.02
CA THR A 139 -17.62 13.45 11.66
C THR A 139 -16.43 14.28 11.17
N ALA A 140 -15.62 13.74 10.25
CA ALA A 140 -14.50 14.46 9.67
C ALA A 140 -14.95 15.40 8.56
N THR A 141 -14.38 16.60 8.53
CA THR A 141 -14.31 17.36 7.28
C THR A 141 -13.24 16.76 6.41
N ARG A 142 -13.53 16.64 5.10
CA ARG A 142 -12.63 16.01 4.12
C ARG A 142 -12.27 17.01 3.04
N GLU A 143 -10.98 17.13 2.77
CA GLU A 143 -10.42 17.91 1.68
C GLU A 143 -9.57 16.98 0.81
N THR A 144 -10.01 16.74 -0.42
CA THR A 144 -9.27 15.88 -1.37
C THR A 144 -7.92 16.50 -1.72
N VAL A 145 -6.88 15.70 -1.80
CA VAL A 145 -5.52 16.12 -2.11
C VAL A 145 -5.08 15.57 -3.46
N GLY A 146 -4.65 16.47 -4.34
CA GLY A 146 -4.16 16.09 -5.67
C GLY A 146 -5.25 15.56 -6.60
N ASP A 147 -4.98 14.45 -7.29
CA ASP A 147 -5.96 13.78 -8.15
C ASP A 147 -7.05 13.10 -7.28
N PRO A 148 -8.34 13.45 -7.45
CA PRO A 148 -9.43 12.80 -6.69
C PRO A 148 -9.43 11.27 -6.78
N ARG A 149 -8.91 10.71 -7.86
CA ARG A 149 -8.80 9.26 -8.08
C ARG A 149 -7.79 8.58 -7.15
N SER A 150 -6.91 9.33 -6.50
CA SER A 150 -5.97 8.80 -5.50
C SER A 150 -6.64 8.42 -4.18
N LEU A 151 -7.85 8.92 -3.92
CA LEU A 151 -8.60 8.79 -2.67
C LEU A 151 -7.87 9.35 -1.43
N VAL A 152 -6.82 10.14 -1.62
CA VAL A 152 -6.10 10.81 -0.53
C VAL A 152 -6.86 12.04 -0.08
N ALA A 153 -7.00 12.22 1.23
CA ALA A 153 -7.64 13.41 1.79
C ALA A 153 -6.94 13.94 3.04
N HIS A 154 -7.05 15.24 3.27
CA HIS A 154 -6.90 15.81 4.60
C HIS A 154 -8.21 15.57 5.36
N LEU A 155 -8.08 15.05 6.58
CA LEU A 155 -9.21 14.83 7.47
C LEU A 155 -9.05 15.73 8.69
N ALA A 156 -10.12 16.39 9.11
CA ALA A 156 -10.09 17.21 10.30
C ALA A 156 -11.38 17.06 11.12
N TRP A 157 -11.21 17.04 12.43
CA TRP A 157 -12.26 16.95 13.43
C TRP A 157 -12.18 18.19 14.33
N ALA A 158 -13.22 19.01 14.34
CA ALA A 158 -13.29 20.19 15.22
C ALA A 158 -13.45 19.77 16.70
N GLN A 159 -14.26 18.75 16.92
CA GLN A 159 -14.48 18.14 18.24
C GLN A 159 -14.28 16.62 18.09
N PRO A 160 -13.04 16.13 18.22
CA PRO A 160 -12.76 14.72 18.05
C PRO A 160 -13.41 13.91 19.19
N ALA A 161 -14.18 12.89 18.79
CA ALA A 161 -14.73 11.88 19.70
C ALA A 161 -14.27 10.52 19.19
N PRO A 162 -13.12 9.99 19.67
CA PRO A 162 -12.62 8.69 19.28
C PRO A 162 -13.65 7.59 19.59
N ALA A 163 -13.91 6.72 18.62
CA ALA A 163 -14.71 5.52 18.86
C ALA A 163 -13.95 4.49 19.73
N LEU A 164 -12.63 4.59 19.75
CA LEU A 164 -11.74 3.74 20.53
C LEU A 164 -10.46 4.52 20.87
N GLU A 165 -9.98 4.35 22.09
CA GLU A 165 -8.66 4.78 22.51
C GLU A 165 -7.96 3.64 23.26
N LEU A 166 -6.74 3.30 22.82
CA LEU A 166 -5.94 2.22 23.39
C LEU A 166 -4.47 2.67 23.55
N PRO A 167 -3.73 2.16 24.54
CA PRO A 167 -2.29 2.36 24.58
C PRO A 167 -1.62 1.81 23.32
N THR A 168 -0.63 2.52 22.76
CA THR A 168 0.16 2.02 21.61
C THR A 168 0.91 0.74 21.98
N GLY A 169 1.37 0.62 23.23
CA GLY A 169 2.23 -0.48 23.69
C GLY A 169 3.56 -0.54 22.91
N GLY A 170 4.10 0.62 22.52
CA GLY A 170 5.33 0.71 21.73
C GLY A 170 5.15 0.36 20.24
N ARG A 171 3.91 0.22 19.76
CA ARG A 171 3.60 -0.12 18.35
C ARG A 171 3.50 1.15 17.53
N HIS A 172 4.38 1.30 16.56
CA HIS A 172 4.42 2.45 15.67
C HIS A 172 3.67 2.17 14.37
N LEU A 173 2.73 3.03 14.00
CA LEU A 173 1.94 2.89 12.77
C LEU A 173 2.75 3.15 11.50
N GLU A 174 3.73 4.04 11.57
CA GLU A 174 4.47 4.47 10.37
C GLU A 174 5.27 3.33 9.72
N PRO A 175 6.09 2.53 10.45
CA PRO A 175 6.77 1.37 9.86
C PRO A 175 5.81 0.32 9.31
N LEU A 176 4.71 0.05 10.02
CA LEU A 176 3.69 -0.88 9.55
C LEU A 176 3.08 -0.41 8.22
N ALA A 177 2.57 0.81 8.18
CA ALA A 177 1.95 1.37 6.98
C ALA A 177 2.92 1.45 5.79
N ALA A 178 4.21 1.74 6.05
CA ALA A 178 5.25 1.75 5.03
C ALA A 178 5.50 0.35 4.44
N ALA A 179 5.59 -0.68 5.28
CA ALA A 179 5.80 -2.06 4.83
C ALA A 179 4.60 -2.59 4.02
N LEU A 180 3.37 -2.33 4.47
CA LEU A 180 2.16 -2.66 3.71
C LEU A 180 2.18 -2.03 2.32
N MET A 181 2.52 -0.74 2.25
CA MET A 181 2.56 -0.01 0.99
C MET A 181 3.71 -0.49 0.09
N ALA A 182 4.86 -0.86 0.65
CA ALA A 182 5.96 -1.44 -0.11
C ALA A 182 5.56 -2.78 -0.76
N ALA A 183 4.84 -3.63 -0.03
CA ALA A 183 4.32 -4.90 -0.54
C ALA A 183 3.25 -4.70 -1.64
N MET A 184 2.36 -3.72 -1.49
CA MET A 184 1.41 -3.38 -2.55
C MET A 184 2.09 -2.80 -3.79
N LEU A 185 3.12 -1.96 -3.61
CA LEU A 185 3.93 -1.44 -4.71
C LEU A 185 4.64 -2.56 -5.47
N SER A 186 5.22 -3.56 -4.78
CA SER A 186 5.87 -4.70 -5.45
C SER A 186 4.89 -5.46 -6.35
N GLY A 187 3.70 -5.75 -5.87
CA GLY A 187 2.65 -6.42 -6.65
C GLY A 187 2.20 -5.60 -7.88
N ALA A 188 1.99 -4.30 -7.71
CA ALA A 188 1.63 -3.42 -8.83
C ALA A 188 2.75 -3.30 -9.87
N MET A 189 4.01 -3.20 -9.43
CA MET A 189 5.18 -3.19 -10.32
C MET A 189 5.33 -4.52 -11.06
N GLN A 190 5.14 -5.66 -10.39
CA GLN A 190 5.18 -6.97 -11.03
C GLN A 190 4.13 -7.07 -12.16
N ARG A 191 2.88 -6.67 -11.88
CA ARG A 191 1.83 -6.67 -12.93
C ARG A 191 2.16 -5.72 -14.08
N THR A 192 2.72 -4.55 -13.78
CA THR A 192 3.17 -3.58 -14.79
C THR A 192 4.28 -4.17 -15.68
N PHE A 193 5.21 -4.91 -15.08
CA PHE A 193 6.28 -5.60 -15.79
C PHE A 193 5.74 -6.73 -16.68
N ASP A 194 4.81 -7.56 -16.17
CA ASP A 194 4.15 -8.61 -16.94
C ASP A 194 3.48 -8.03 -18.20
N MET A 195 2.76 -6.90 -18.06
CA MET A 195 2.13 -6.20 -19.18
C MET A 195 3.17 -5.69 -20.20
N ALA A 196 4.32 -5.17 -19.73
CA ALA A 196 5.38 -4.72 -20.63
C ALA A 196 6.03 -5.89 -21.38
N LEU A 197 6.22 -7.04 -20.74
CA LEU A 197 6.68 -8.27 -21.39
C LEU A 197 5.70 -8.75 -22.45
N ASP A 198 4.41 -8.80 -22.13
CA ASP A 198 3.35 -9.19 -23.07
C ASP A 198 3.32 -8.26 -24.27
N GLN A 199 3.41 -6.95 -24.07
CA GLN A 199 3.49 -5.97 -25.15
C GLN A 199 4.72 -6.21 -26.03
N CYS A 200 5.87 -6.46 -25.46
CA CYS A 200 7.10 -6.70 -26.20
C CYS A 200 7.07 -8.00 -27.00
N ASN A 201 6.43 -9.04 -26.48
CA ASN A 201 6.32 -10.33 -27.14
C ASN A 201 5.29 -10.32 -28.30
N ASN A 202 4.18 -9.63 -28.09
CA ASN A 202 3.03 -9.71 -29.01
C ASN A 202 3.02 -8.61 -30.08
N ARG A 203 3.58 -7.42 -29.82
CA ARG A 203 3.60 -6.31 -30.79
C ARG A 203 4.65 -6.56 -31.86
N ILE A 204 4.21 -6.59 -33.11
CA ILE A 204 5.10 -6.75 -34.28
C ILE A 204 5.37 -5.39 -34.90
N GLN A 205 6.63 -5.05 -35.11
CA GLN A 205 7.09 -3.88 -35.88
C GLN A 205 8.36 -4.27 -36.65
N PHE A 206 8.55 -3.71 -37.83
CA PHE A 206 9.71 -4.00 -38.69
C PHE A 206 9.91 -5.52 -38.93
N GLY A 207 8.82 -6.28 -39.09
CA GLY A 207 8.83 -7.71 -39.40
C GLY A 207 9.16 -8.66 -38.23
N LYS A 208 9.27 -8.18 -37.01
CA LYS A 208 9.52 -9.01 -35.82
C LYS A 208 8.87 -8.44 -34.58
N SER A 209 8.76 -9.26 -33.50
CA SER A 209 8.29 -8.74 -32.20
C SER A 209 9.25 -7.66 -31.69
N ILE A 210 8.69 -6.62 -31.04
CA ILE A 210 9.50 -5.50 -30.56
C ILE A 210 10.47 -5.93 -29.46
N GLY A 211 10.19 -6.99 -28.70
CA GLY A 211 11.09 -7.57 -27.69
C GLY A 211 12.37 -8.16 -28.26
N LYS A 212 12.51 -8.26 -29.60
CA LYS A 212 13.77 -8.66 -30.26
C LYS A 212 14.72 -7.49 -30.51
N PHE A 213 14.32 -6.26 -30.16
CA PHE A 213 15.20 -5.10 -30.24
C PHE A 213 16.00 -4.93 -28.95
N GLN A 214 17.32 -4.84 -29.07
CA GLN A 214 18.25 -4.78 -27.93
C GLN A 214 17.94 -3.63 -26.97
N ALA A 215 17.53 -2.47 -27.48
CA ALA A 215 17.16 -1.32 -26.66
C ALA A 215 15.98 -1.63 -25.72
N LEU A 216 14.97 -2.38 -26.19
CA LEU A 216 13.84 -2.79 -25.33
C LEU A 216 14.24 -3.89 -24.35
N GLN A 217 15.11 -4.83 -24.77
CA GLN A 217 15.64 -5.85 -23.85
C GLN A 217 16.40 -5.21 -22.68
N GLN A 218 17.21 -4.19 -22.95
CA GLN A 218 17.91 -3.43 -21.89
C GLN A 218 16.91 -2.75 -20.94
N GLN A 219 15.87 -2.08 -21.45
CA GLN A 219 14.86 -1.45 -20.62
C GLN A 219 14.10 -2.48 -19.76
N LEU A 220 13.71 -3.61 -20.34
CA LEU A 220 13.05 -4.69 -19.59
C LEU A 220 13.97 -5.29 -18.52
N SER A 221 15.28 -5.39 -18.78
CA SER A 221 16.24 -5.88 -17.79
C SER A 221 16.36 -4.92 -16.61
N VAL A 222 16.43 -3.61 -16.85
CA VAL A 222 16.39 -2.59 -15.79
C VAL A 222 15.08 -2.67 -15.01
N MET A 223 13.95 -2.81 -15.72
CA MET A 223 12.63 -2.92 -15.08
C MET A 223 12.55 -4.17 -14.17
N ALA A 224 13.04 -5.32 -14.65
CA ALA A 224 13.10 -6.56 -13.87
C ALA A 224 13.96 -6.41 -12.61
N GLU A 225 15.13 -5.78 -12.72
CA GLU A 225 16.01 -5.49 -11.57
C GLU A 225 15.30 -4.63 -10.52
N GLN A 226 14.62 -3.55 -10.94
CA GLN A 226 13.89 -2.67 -10.05
C GLN A 226 12.75 -3.40 -9.33
N VAL A 227 11.97 -4.19 -10.05
CA VAL A 227 10.86 -4.98 -9.50
C VAL A 227 11.38 -5.98 -8.48
N LEU A 228 12.39 -6.78 -8.85
CA LEU A 228 12.94 -7.81 -7.97
C LEU A 228 13.54 -7.21 -6.69
N ALA A 229 14.34 -6.15 -6.81
CA ALA A 229 14.94 -5.50 -5.65
C ALA A 229 13.89 -4.93 -4.68
N ALA A 230 12.81 -4.34 -5.22
CA ALA A 230 11.71 -3.83 -4.40
C ALA A 230 10.92 -4.97 -3.72
N THR A 231 10.66 -6.05 -4.44
CA THR A 231 9.95 -7.23 -3.91
C THR A 231 10.74 -7.87 -2.75
N ILE A 232 12.05 -8.11 -2.94
CA ILE A 232 12.91 -8.69 -1.89
C ILE A 232 12.94 -7.79 -0.65
N ALA A 233 13.07 -6.47 -0.83
CA ALA A 233 13.10 -5.53 0.29
C ALA A 233 11.74 -5.49 1.04
N ALA A 234 10.61 -5.52 0.30
CA ALA A 234 9.29 -5.54 0.90
C ALA A 234 9.01 -6.84 1.66
N GLU A 235 9.38 -7.99 1.08
CA GLU A 235 9.30 -9.29 1.74
C GLU A 235 10.15 -9.33 3.01
N ALA A 236 11.39 -8.82 2.96
CA ALA A 236 12.27 -8.76 4.12
C ALA A 236 11.65 -7.93 5.26
N ALA A 237 11.03 -6.79 4.97
CA ALA A 237 10.34 -6.00 5.97
C ALA A 237 9.14 -6.75 6.60
N CYS A 238 8.47 -7.58 5.82
CA CYS A 238 7.37 -8.41 6.33
C CYS A 238 7.83 -9.62 7.15
N ARG A 239 9.12 -9.99 7.18
CA ARG A 239 9.65 -11.09 8.01
C ARG A 239 9.75 -10.76 9.50
N ALA A 240 9.14 -9.67 9.95
CA ALA A 240 9.10 -9.28 11.35
C ALA A 240 8.41 -10.35 12.21
N PRO A 241 8.90 -10.59 13.44
CA PRO A 241 8.31 -11.58 14.35
C PRO A 241 6.95 -11.16 14.93
N GLY A 242 6.52 -9.93 14.68
CA GLY A 242 5.26 -9.35 15.16
C GLY A 242 4.52 -8.62 14.05
N VAL A 243 3.45 -7.91 14.44
CA VAL A 243 2.61 -7.16 13.48
C VAL A 243 3.33 -5.91 12.94
N VAL A 244 4.31 -5.37 13.67
CA VAL A 244 5.03 -4.14 13.29
C VAL A 244 6.48 -4.48 12.95
N PRO A 245 6.93 -4.19 11.73
CA PRO A 245 8.33 -4.40 11.35
C PRO A 245 9.28 -3.42 12.04
N SER A 246 10.58 -3.70 12.01
CA SER A 246 11.58 -2.73 12.47
C SER A 246 11.52 -1.47 11.60
N VAL A 247 11.87 -0.32 12.21
CA VAL A 247 11.90 0.96 11.47
C VAL A 247 12.85 0.89 10.28
N VAL A 248 14.02 0.25 10.45
CA VAL A 248 15.03 0.15 9.38
C VAL A 248 14.53 -0.73 8.24
N ALA A 249 13.98 -1.92 8.53
CA ALA A 249 13.46 -2.82 7.50
C ALA A 249 12.32 -2.17 6.70
N ALA A 250 11.37 -1.51 7.38
CA ALA A 250 10.30 -0.76 6.74
C ALA A 250 10.82 0.40 5.89
N ALA A 251 11.85 1.12 6.39
CA ALA A 251 12.47 2.23 5.68
C ALA A 251 13.17 1.77 4.39
N VAL A 252 13.95 0.68 4.46
CA VAL A 252 14.62 0.09 3.28
C VAL A 252 13.58 -0.37 2.26
N ALA A 253 12.54 -1.09 2.69
CA ALA A 253 11.49 -1.58 1.82
C ALA A 253 10.75 -0.44 1.11
N LYS A 254 10.28 0.56 1.88
CA LYS A 254 9.49 1.66 1.33
C LYS A 254 10.32 2.59 0.46
N SER A 255 11.57 2.89 0.85
CA SER A 255 12.48 3.66 0.02
C SER A 255 12.72 2.96 -1.33
N ARG A 256 13.11 1.70 -1.29
CA ARG A 256 13.42 0.92 -2.50
C ARG A 256 12.20 0.78 -3.42
N ALA A 257 11.02 0.45 -2.86
CA ALA A 257 9.80 0.34 -3.63
C ALA A 257 9.36 1.68 -4.23
N SER A 258 9.55 2.80 -3.51
CA SER A 258 9.22 4.14 -4.00
C SER A 258 10.11 4.58 -5.16
N GLU A 259 11.42 4.33 -5.09
CA GLU A 259 12.35 4.62 -6.18
C GLU A 259 12.04 3.77 -7.42
N ALA A 260 11.83 2.47 -7.22
CA ALA A 260 11.53 1.53 -8.30
C ALA A 260 10.23 1.89 -9.03
N ALA A 261 9.19 2.31 -8.31
CA ALA A 261 7.88 2.64 -8.88
C ALA A 261 7.96 3.68 -10.00
N ALA A 262 8.77 4.73 -9.82
CA ALA A 262 8.94 5.77 -10.82
C ALA A 262 9.64 5.24 -12.08
N VAL A 263 10.68 4.43 -11.92
CA VAL A 263 11.44 3.83 -13.04
C VAL A 263 10.57 2.84 -13.80
N VAL A 264 9.86 1.95 -13.09
CA VAL A 264 8.98 0.94 -13.68
C VAL A 264 7.84 1.59 -14.46
N ALA A 265 7.18 2.62 -13.92
CA ALA A 265 6.13 3.34 -14.61
C ALA A 265 6.63 4.01 -15.89
N ALA A 266 7.80 4.68 -15.84
CA ALA A 266 8.37 5.36 -17.01
C ALA A 266 8.73 4.38 -18.13
N ILE A 267 9.37 3.26 -17.81
CA ILE A 267 9.74 2.24 -18.79
C ILE A 267 8.48 1.60 -19.38
N ALA A 268 7.47 1.28 -18.56
CA ALA A 268 6.23 0.69 -19.04
C ALA A 268 5.52 1.59 -20.06
N HIS A 269 5.41 2.90 -19.80
CA HIS A 269 4.83 3.85 -20.75
C HIS A 269 5.68 3.95 -22.03
N ALA A 270 7.00 3.96 -21.94
CA ALA A 270 7.89 3.98 -23.11
C ALA A 270 7.70 2.73 -23.98
N VAL A 271 7.56 1.53 -23.39
CA VAL A 271 7.34 0.26 -24.08
C VAL A 271 5.99 0.22 -24.78
N HIS A 272 4.94 0.68 -24.13
CA HIS A 272 3.58 0.65 -24.70
C HIS A 272 3.35 1.76 -25.74
N GLY A 273 4.03 2.92 -25.57
CA GLY A 273 3.82 4.08 -26.42
C GLY A 273 2.41 4.66 -26.26
N ALA A 274 1.81 5.13 -27.35
CA ALA A 274 0.55 5.85 -27.34
C ALA A 274 -0.60 5.08 -26.67
N ILE A 275 -0.70 3.77 -26.84
CA ILE A 275 -1.78 2.98 -26.24
C ILE A 275 -1.70 2.97 -24.71
N GLY A 276 -0.50 2.99 -24.14
CA GLY A 276 -0.30 3.05 -22.68
C GLY A 276 -0.77 4.37 -22.06
N MET A 277 -1.05 5.39 -22.85
CA MET A 277 -1.56 6.69 -22.41
C MET A 277 -3.07 6.80 -22.46
N THR A 278 -3.76 5.82 -23.07
CA THR A 278 -5.22 5.83 -23.18
C THR A 278 -5.89 5.37 -21.89
N GLU A 279 -7.08 5.90 -21.57
CA GLU A 279 -7.83 5.49 -20.39
C GLU A 279 -8.43 4.08 -20.50
N GLU A 280 -8.57 3.57 -21.70
CA GLU A 280 -9.10 2.22 -21.99
C GLU A 280 -8.09 1.14 -21.66
N PHE A 281 -6.79 1.46 -21.70
CA PHE A 281 -5.74 0.50 -21.41
C PHE A 281 -5.37 0.47 -19.92
N ASP A 282 -5.30 -0.73 -19.35
CA ASP A 282 -5.18 -0.92 -17.90
C ASP A 282 -3.85 -0.44 -17.30
N LEU A 283 -2.84 -0.16 -18.12
CA LEU A 283 -1.55 0.35 -17.65
C LEU A 283 -1.72 1.64 -16.83
N GLY A 284 -2.63 2.53 -17.26
CA GLY A 284 -2.91 3.78 -16.56
C GLY A 284 -3.43 3.59 -15.13
N LEU A 285 -4.15 2.50 -14.85
CA LEU A 285 -4.60 2.16 -13.48
C LEU A 285 -3.42 1.85 -12.58
N LEU A 286 -2.50 1.00 -13.04
CA LEU A 286 -1.32 0.58 -12.28
C LEU A 286 -0.33 1.72 -12.09
N THR A 287 0.03 2.44 -13.15
CA THR A 287 1.04 3.52 -13.07
C THR A 287 0.57 4.68 -12.21
N ARG A 288 -0.74 4.99 -12.19
CA ARG A 288 -1.31 5.94 -11.23
C ARG A 288 -1.12 5.45 -9.80
N ARG A 289 -1.44 4.19 -9.49
CA ARG A 289 -1.19 3.62 -8.16
C ARG A 289 0.28 3.65 -7.78
N LEU A 290 1.19 3.35 -8.71
CA LEU A 290 2.62 3.45 -8.46
C LEU A 290 3.02 4.86 -8.02
N HIS A 291 2.52 5.91 -8.67
CA HIS A 291 2.80 7.28 -8.29
C HIS A 291 2.15 7.70 -6.98
N ASP A 292 0.88 7.34 -6.74
CA ASP A 292 0.15 7.66 -5.51
C ASP A 292 0.77 6.95 -4.29
N TRP A 293 1.00 5.64 -4.42
CA TRP A 293 1.53 4.82 -3.33
C TRP A 293 3.00 5.08 -3.04
N ARG A 294 3.76 5.54 -4.03
CA ARG A 294 5.11 6.07 -3.81
C ARG A 294 5.13 7.17 -2.76
N LEU A 295 4.15 8.06 -2.79
CA LEU A 295 4.04 9.20 -1.87
C LEU A 295 3.37 8.83 -0.54
N ALA A 296 2.51 7.82 -0.54
CA ALA A 296 1.78 7.38 0.65
C ALA A 296 2.75 6.90 1.74
N TYR A 297 2.50 7.33 2.98
CA TYR A 297 3.30 6.97 4.16
C TYR A 297 4.80 7.31 4.06
N GLY A 298 5.14 8.36 3.34
CA GLY A 298 6.52 8.81 3.11
C GLY A 298 7.10 8.33 1.79
N ALA A 299 7.65 9.27 1.01
CA ALA A 299 8.39 8.98 -0.21
C ALA A 299 9.83 8.52 0.11
N GLU A 300 10.59 8.16 -0.92
CA GLU A 300 11.99 7.72 -0.81
C GLU A 300 12.87 8.69 0.00
N HIS A 301 12.72 10.00 -0.18
CA HIS A 301 13.54 10.98 0.55
C HIS A 301 13.32 10.94 2.08
N HIS A 302 12.07 10.73 2.52
CA HIS A 302 11.76 10.57 3.93
C HIS A 302 12.46 9.33 4.50
N TRP A 303 12.31 8.19 3.82
CA TRP A 303 12.84 6.93 4.32
C TRP A 303 14.36 6.82 4.18
N ASN A 304 14.96 7.40 3.14
CA ASN A 304 16.41 7.51 3.01
C ASN A 304 17.02 8.31 4.16
N ARG A 305 16.35 9.39 4.60
CA ARG A 305 16.77 10.15 5.77
C ARG A 305 16.67 9.30 7.04
N VAL A 306 15.59 8.54 7.22
CA VAL A 306 15.43 7.63 8.38
C VAL A 306 16.54 6.58 8.41
N ILE A 307 16.86 5.95 7.27
CA ILE A 307 17.97 4.98 7.17
C ILE A 307 19.30 5.64 7.58
N GLY A 308 19.57 6.83 7.02
CA GLY A 308 20.79 7.58 7.33
C GLY A 308 20.91 7.94 8.81
N GLU A 309 19.84 8.41 9.44
CA GLU A 309 19.79 8.72 10.86
C GLU A 309 20.05 7.49 11.73
N GLN A 310 19.44 6.34 11.40
CA GLN A 310 19.65 5.09 12.11
C GLN A 310 21.09 4.56 11.97
N LEU A 311 21.65 4.62 10.75
CA LEU A 311 23.05 4.23 10.51
C LEU A 311 24.02 5.12 11.29
N LEU A 312 23.82 6.44 11.28
CA LEU A 312 24.69 7.38 12.02
C LEU A 312 24.57 7.23 13.54
N ALA A 313 23.40 6.83 14.03
CA ALA A 313 23.18 6.55 15.46
C ALA A 313 23.74 5.19 15.88
N SER A 314 23.87 4.23 14.96
CA SER A 314 24.49 2.95 15.23
C SER A 314 26.02 3.12 15.32
N ARG A 315 26.67 2.23 16.08
CA ARG A 315 28.13 2.13 16.13
C ARG A 315 28.67 0.98 15.28
N GLU A 316 27.81 0.40 14.48
CA GLU A 316 28.11 -0.76 13.64
C GLU A 316 28.85 -0.36 12.36
N THR A 317 29.53 -1.30 11.75
CA THR A 317 30.03 -1.09 10.38
C THR A 317 28.84 -1.10 9.41
N LEU A 318 28.99 -0.44 8.25
CA LEU A 318 27.97 -0.48 7.19
C LEU A 318 27.58 -1.93 6.83
N ALA A 319 28.54 -2.83 6.79
CA ALA A 319 28.30 -4.23 6.47
C ALA A 319 27.46 -4.95 7.52
N ASP A 320 27.69 -4.69 8.79
CA ASP A 320 26.91 -5.28 9.89
C ASP A 320 25.50 -4.67 9.94
N PHE A 321 25.38 -3.34 9.76
CA PHE A 321 24.10 -2.68 9.68
C PHE A 321 23.23 -3.25 8.55
N VAL A 322 23.78 -3.47 7.36
CA VAL A 322 23.05 -4.06 6.21
C VAL A 322 22.64 -5.51 6.46
N ARG A 323 23.47 -6.30 7.19
CA ARG A 323 23.14 -7.70 7.53
C ARG A 323 22.06 -7.82 8.60
N ALA A 324 21.87 -6.79 9.43
CA ALA A 324 20.87 -6.76 10.47
C ALA A 324 19.47 -6.37 10.00
N VAL A 325 19.34 -5.91 8.76
CA VAL A 325 18.08 -5.55 8.10
C VAL A 325 17.51 -6.77 7.38
#